data_1c4c1dc1a622a61a51a465e6ce25949c
#
_entry.id   1c4c1dc1a622a61a51a465e6ce25949c
#
_cell.length_a   1.000
_cell.length_b   1.000
_cell.length_c   1.000
_cell.angle_alpha   90.00
_cell.angle_beta   90.00
_cell.angle_gamma   90.00
#
_symmetry.space_group_name_H-M   'P 1'
#
loop_
_entity.id
_entity.type
_entity.pdbx_description
1 polymer ?
#
loop_
_entity_poly.entity_id
_entity_poly.type
_entity_poly.pdbx_seq_one_letter_code
_entity_poly.pdbx_strand_id
1 'polypeptide(L)' 'MELTDLNVNNVLNEIRPYIDAVGGYLEFVSIDYLEEGPVVFVKLLGACESCAMSSLTLKQGIETHLQAQWPEISQVIQV' A
#
# COMPACT_ATOMS: atom_id res chain seq x y z
N MET A 1 2.76 -17.13 -1.50
CA MET A 1 3.88 -16.19 -1.30
C MET A 1 3.89 -15.77 0.16
N GLU A 2 5.04 -15.80 0.78
CA GLU A 2 5.15 -15.47 2.19
C GLU A 2 5.05 -13.95 2.41
N LEU A 3 4.42 -13.54 3.49
CA LEU A 3 4.31 -12.11 3.83
C LEU A 3 5.62 -11.62 4.44
N THR A 4 6.45 -11.03 3.61
CA THR A 4 7.74 -10.46 4.00
C THR A 4 7.90 -9.07 3.38
N ASP A 5 8.85 -8.30 3.91
CA ASP A 5 9.15 -6.98 3.37
C ASP A 5 9.46 -7.03 1.88
N LEU A 6 10.28 -8.01 1.48
CA LEU A 6 10.67 -8.15 0.09
C LEU A 6 9.46 -8.47 -0.81
N ASN A 7 8.64 -9.41 -0.38
CA ASN A 7 7.48 -9.81 -1.17
C ASN A 7 6.44 -8.70 -1.24
N VAL A 8 6.24 -7.96 -0.15
CA VAL A 8 5.35 -6.80 -0.17
C VAL A 8 5.86 -5.74 -1.13
N ASN A 9 7.16 -5.44 -1.11
CA ASN A 9 7.74 -4.50 -2.05
C ASN A 9 7.54 -4.95 -3.50
N ASN A 10 7.70 -6.23 -3.78
CA ASN A 10 7.49 -6.77 -5.12
C ASN A 10 6.05 -6.58 -5.60
N VAL A 11 5.08 -6.78 -4.70
CA VAL A 11 3.67 -6.55 -5.03
C VAL A 11 3.40 -5.05 -5.21
N LEU A 12 3.97 -4.21 -4.36
CA LEU A 12 3.82 -2.78 -4.48
C LEU A 12 4.41 -2.24 -5.79
N ASN A 13 5.45 -2.88 -6.31
CA ASN A 13 6.02 -2.52 -7.62
C ASN A 13 5.00 -2.66 -8.75
N GLU A 14 4.02 -3.51 -8.60
CA GLU A 14 2.95 -3.65 -9.58
C GLU A 14 1.99 -2.47 -9.57
N ILE A 15 1.88 -1.78 -8.43
CA ILE A 15 0.99 -0.65 -8.25
C ILE A 15 1.69 0.68 -8.56
N ARG A 16 3.00 0.74 -8.38
CA ARG A 16 3.76 1.98 -8.53
C ARG A 16 3.54 2.72 -9.85
N PRO A 17 3.42 2.04 -11.01
CA PRO A 17 3.12 2.75 -12.24
C PRO A 17 1.81 3.54 -12.21
N TYR A 18 0.80 3.02 -11.52
CA TYR A 18 -0.48 3.72 -11.38
C TYR A 18 -0.34 4.95 -10.48
N ILE A 19 0.46 4.85 -9.43
CA ILE A 19 0.71 5.96 -8.52
C ILE A 19 1.55 7.04 -9.21
N ASP A 20 2.56 6.63 -9.96
CA ASP A 20 3.37 7.55 -10.76
C ASP A 20 2.52 8.29 -11.78
N ALA A 21 1.55 7.61 -12.37
CA ALA A 21 0.68 8.20 -13.39
C ALA A 21 -0.17 9.36 -12.83
N VAL A 22 -0.48 9.33 -11.53
CA VAL A 22 -1.22 10.43 -10.88
C VAL A 22 -0.28 11.41 -10.17
N GLY A 23 1.03 11.30 -10.41
CA GLY A 23 2.02 12.20 -9.84
C GLY A 23 2.40 11.90 -8.40
N GLY A 24 2.08 10.71 -7.92
CA GLY A 24 2.39 10.31 -6.56
C GLY A 24 3.63 9.43 -6.46
N TYR A 25 3.97 9.10 -5.23
CA TYR A 25 5.08 8.18 -4.93
C TYR A 25 4.67 7.29 -3.77
N LEU A 26 4.91 6.00 -3.91
CA LEU A 26 4.58 5.02 -2.88
C LEU A 26 5.86 4.43 -2.28
N GLU A 27 5.97 4.50 -0.97
CA GLU A 27 7.10 3.93 -0.24
C GLU A 27 6.59 2.93 0.78
N PHE A 28 7.20 1.75 0.81
CA PHE A 28 6.95 0.77 1.85
C PHE A 28 7.69 1.17 3.12
N VAL A 29 7.01 1.14 4.25
CA VAL A 29 7.61 1.50 5.55
C VAL A 29 7.89 0.25 6.37
N SER A 30 6.85 -0.49 6.75
CA SER A 30 7.02 -1.65 7.61
C SER A 30 5.77 -2.51 7.64
N ILE A 31 5.91 -3.67 8.29
CA ILE A 31 4.78 -4.56 8.59
C ILE A 31 4.77 -4.81 10.09
N ASP A 32 3.61 -4.59 10.72
CA ASP A 32 3.41 -4.98 12.11
C ASP A 32 2.56 -6.25 12.15
N TYR A 33 3.04 -7.24 12.88
CA TYR A 33 2.34 -8.52 13.03
C TYR A 33 1.56 -8.49 14.33
N LEU A 34 0.28 -8.13 14.24
CA LEU A 34 -0.62 -8.01 15.38
C LEU A 34 -1.51 -9.25 15.48
N GLU A 35 -2.14 -9.44 16.66
CA GLU A 35 -3.05 -10.56 16.87
C GLU A 35 -4.24 -10.53 15.92
N GLU A 36 -4.68 -9.35 15.56
CA GLU A 36 -5.81 -9.14 14.64
C GLU A 36 -5.45 -9.43 13.20
N GLY A 37 -4.15 -9.55 12.91
CA GLY A 37 -3.62 -9.76 11.59
C GLY A 37 -2.53 -8.74 11.26
N PRO A 38 -1.73 -9.00 10.24
CA PRO A 38 -0.66 -8.08 9.86
C PRO A 38 -1.22 -6.74 9.39
N VAL A 39 -0.53 -5.67 9.75
CA VAL A 39 -0.82 -4.32 9.28
C VAL A 39 0.37 -3.81 8.49
N VAL A 40 0.14 -3.34 7.28
CA VAL A 40 1.20 -2.83 6.41
C VAL A 40 1.19 -1.31 6.48
N PHE A 41 2.35 -0.73 6.75
CA PHE A 41 2.53 0.71 6.78
C PHE A 41 3.21 1.16 5.49
N VAL A 42 2.60 2.13 4.84
CA VAL A 42 3.12 2.72 3.61
C VAL A 42 3.10 4.23 3.72
N LYS A 43 3.91 4.88 2.90
CA LYS A 43 3.94 6.33 2.80
C LYS A 43 3.59 6.73 1.38
N LEU A 44 2.60 7.60 1.25
CA LEU A 44 2.22 8.16 -0.03
C LEU A 44 2.69 9.61 -0.08
N LEU A 45 3.49 9.93 -1.08
CA LEU A 45 4.03 11.26 -1.30
C LEU A 45 3.55 11.77 -2.65
N GLY A 46 3.53 13.08 -2.80
CA GLY A 46 3.32 13.68 -4.10
C GLY A 46 1.98 14.38 -4.25
N ALA A 47 1.55 14.52 -5.47
CA ALA A 47 0.58 15.52 -5.90
C ALA A 47 -0.88 15.22 -5.61
N CYS A 48 -1.17 14.22 -4.82
CA CYS A 48 -2.57 13.84 -4.58
C CYS A 48 -3.36 14.83 -3.76
N GLU A 49 -2.72 15.86 -3.24
CA GLU A 49 -3.39 16.88 -2.46
C GLU A 49 -4.36 17.72 -3.29
N SER A 50 -4.10 17.83 -4.59
CA SER A 50 -4.91 18.68 -5.47
C SER A 50 -5.47 17.93 -6.67
N CYS A 51 -5.31 16.62 -6.72
CA CYS A 51 -5.81 15.83 -7.83
C CYS A 51 -7.19 15.25 -7.52
N ALA A 52 -7.82 14.65 -8.52
CA ALA A 52 -9.13 14.08 -8.38
C ALA A 52 -9.17 12.83 -7.50
N MET A 53 -8.03 12.18 -7.30
CA MET A 53 -7.94 10.99 -6.47
C MET A 53 -7.49 11.36 -5.07
N SER A 54 -8.28 10.99 -4.09
CA SER A 54 -7.93 11.22 -2.69
C SER A 54 -6.93 10.17 -2.21
N SER A 55 -6.21 10.51 -1.13
CA SER A 55 -5.34 9.55 -0.46
C SER A 55 -6.09 8.31 -0.02
N LEU A 56 -7.35 8.47 0.37
CA LEU A 56 -8.20 7.36 0.77
C LEU A 56 -8.43 6.37 -0.38
N THR A 57 -8.69 6.88 -1.58
CA THR A 57 -8.89 6.03 -2.76
C THR A 57 -7.63 5.25 -3.08
N LEU A 58 -6.47 5.89 -3.03
CA LEU A 58 -5.21 5.21 -3.26
C LEU A 58 -4.93 4.17 -2.19
N LYS A 59 -5.19 4.51 -0.93
CA LYS A 59 -5.02 3.57 0.18
C LYS A 59 -5.90 2.34 0.00
N GLN A 60 -7.16 2.52 -0.39
CA GLN A 60 -8.08 1.40 -0.61
C GLN A 60 -7.61 0.51 -1.76
N GLY A 61 -7.10 1.10 -2.82
CA GLY A 61 -6.55 0.35 -3.94
C GLY A 61 -5.35 -0.50 -3.52
N ILE A 62 -4.44 0.09 -2.77
CA ILE A 62 -3.27 -0.61 -2.24
C ILE A 62 -3.69 -1.75 -1.31
N GLU A 63 -4.61 -1.46 -0.39
CA GLU A 63 -5.11 -2.45 0.56
C GLU A 63 -5.76 -3.63 -0.15
N THR A 64 -6.63 -3.35 -1.11
CA THR A 64 -7.29 -4.39 -1.89
C THR A 64 -6.28 -5.25 -2.63
N HIS A 65 -5.29 -4.63 -3.23
CA HIS A 65 -4.25 -5.34 -3.98
C HIS A 65 -3.42 -6.25 -3.07
N LEU A 66 -3.03 -5.75 -1.91
CA LEU A 66 -2.27 -6.54 -0.95
C LEU A 66 -3.12 -7.65 -0.34
N GLN A 67 -4.37 -7.38 -0.03
CA GLN A 67 -5.26 -8.39 0.53
C GLN A 67 -5.58 -9.49 -0.48
N ALA A 68 -5.51 -9.22 -1.76
CA ALA A 68 -5.65 -10.23 -2.79
C ALA A 68 -4.51 -11.24 -2.75
N GLN A 69 -3.31 -10.81 -2.35
CA GLN A 69 -2.15 -11.67 -2.21
C GLN A 69 -2.08 -12.30 -0.81
N TRP A 70 -2.43 -11.52 0.21
CA TRP A 70 -2.40 -11.96 1.60
C TRP A 70 -3.71 -11.59 2.28
N PRO A 71 -4.73 -12.49 2.21
CA PRO A 71 -6.03 -12.21 2.83
C PRO A 71 -5.95 -11.97 4.34
N GLU A 72 -4.86 -12.41 4.97
CA GLU A 72 -4.63 -12.23 6.39
C GLU A 72 -4.33 -10.77 6.77
N ILE A 73 -3.95 -9.93 5.81
CA ILE A 73 -3.66 -8.53 6.10
C ILE A 73 -4.93 -7.85 6.64
N SER A 74 -4.81 -7.30 7.84
CA SER A 74 -5.91 -6.63 8.51
C SER A 74 -6.22 -5.30 7.86
N GLN A 75 -5.19 -4.48 7.62
CA GLN A 75 -5.36 -3.19 6.98
C GLN A 75 -4.02 -2.66 6.49
N VAL A 76 -4.10 -1.61 5.70
CA VAL A 76 -2.94 -0.84 5.27
C VAL A 76 -3.11 0.56 5.83
N ILE A 77 -2.06 1.06 6.47
CA ILE A 77 -2.06 2.38 7.08
C ILE A 77 -1.08 3.29 6.37
N GLN A 78 -1.53 4.46 6.03
CA GLN A 78 -0.69 5.50 5.45
C GLN A 78 -0.07 6.33 6.58
N VAL A 79 1.23 6.46 6.57
CA VAL A 79 1.95 7.26 7.56
C VAL A 79 2.48 8.57 6.96
#